data_af1f9a02f8940043dbed1451b4abda6e
#
_entry.id   af1f9a02f8940043dbed1451b4abda6e
#
_cell.length_a   1.000
_cell.length_b   1.000
_cell.length_c   1.000
_cell.angle_alpha   90.00
_cell.angle_beta   90.00
_cell.angle_gamma   90.00
#
_symmetry.space_group_name_H-M   'P 1'
#
loop_
_entity.id
_entity.type
_entity.pdbx_description
1 polymer ?
#
loop_
_entity_poly.entity_id
_entity_poly.type
_entity_poly.pdbx_seq_one_letter_code
_entity_poly.pdbx_strand_id
1 'polypeptide(L)'
;MSPMMDDTAPAPQYSEGALIPNIDQKGDNPITIRLTDRERDSGLTDPATLQQLLYAYHRDGFVVLDNAIPDELTDKLYDRIVADTDIYIGKSFQQWNQGEATKNVSVVPPLSRDWLMREFYANVHMMRVIEHLLGPQPELRFLNSNVALPGATGRQAVHSDVNHAFPPIPFGIVVNTYLQDSGPENGVTEIWCGSHDAYGRDEQQVQKESGWIRKECIQAQAKVRKPVQPRVRKGSMLFRDLRLWHAGMPNRGEKARVMLAIDYFAAWYKCPMRLKLPSSAKSKVESWGISTVGIEWVDGEIDHLDQPFFLNMTQDPEMYIKQTPKGVEDWRARATGKYEFDKGIPSDQNWWTPE
;
A
#
# COMPACT_ATOMS: atom_id res chain seq x y z
N MET A 1 2.48 -8.19 50.18
CA MET A 1 1.97 -9.56 49.98
C MET A 1 1.22 -9.53 48.64
N SER A 2 1.82 -10.01 47.57
CA SER A 2 1.14 -10.22 46.29
C SER A 2 0.24 -11.43 46.37
N PRO A 3 -0.96 -11.43 45.81
CA PRO A 3 -1.79 -12.62 45.75
C PRO A 3 -1.12 -13.68 44.89
N MET A 4 -0.96 -14.88 45.42
CA MET A 4 -0.53 -16.04 44.63
C MET A 4 -1.60 -16.30 43.56
N MET A 5 -1.18 -16.45 42.31
CA MET A 5 -2.04 -16.94 41.23
C MET A 5 -2.41 -18.39 41.53
N ASP A 6 -3.67 -18.70 41.37
CA ASP A 6 -4.24 -20.05 41.51
C ASP A 6 -3.76 -20.91 40.32
N ASP A 7 -2.88 -21.85 40.61
CA ASP A 7 -2.22 -22.72 39.64
C ASP A 7 -3.11 -23.91 39.20
N THR A 8 -4.42 -23.87 39.47
CA THR A 8 -5.34 -24.98 39.18
C THR A 8 -6.23 -24.79 37.95
N ALA A 9 -6.03 -23.73 37.17
CA ALA A 9 -6.73 -23.61 35.89
C ALA A 9 -6.15 -24.64 34.89
N PRO A 10 -6.97 -25.54 34.31
CA PRO A 10 -6.48 -26.47 33.31
C PRO A 10 -5.92 -25.67 32.12
N ALA A 11 -4.73 -26.05 31.67
CA ALA A 11 -4.16 -25.51 30.47
C ALA A 11 -5.18 -25.56 29.31
N PRO A 12 -5.31 -24.53 28.48
CA PRO A 12 -6.23 -24.58 27.36
C PRO A 12 -5.88 -25.81 26.52
N GLN A 13 -6.82 -26.73 26.37
CA GLN A 13 -6.71 -27.85 25.46
C GLN A 13 -6.78 -27.27 24.05
N TYR A 14 -5.64 -27.03 23.42
CA TYR A 14 -5.56 -26.87 21.98
C TYR A 14 -5.94 -28.21 21.37
N SER A 15 -7.09 -28.27 20.71
CA SER A 15 -7.44 -29.42 19.89
C SER A 15 -6.37 -29.53 18.81
N GLU A 16 -5.58 -30.61 18.86
CA GLU A 16 -4.76 -31.01 17.72
C GLU A 16 -5.69 -31.12 16.52
N GLY A 17 -5.53 -30.21 15.53
CA GLY A 17 -6.31 -30.22 14.30
C GLY A 17 -7.09 -28.97 13.95
N ALA A 18 -7.09 -27.92 14.76
CA ALA A 18 -7.55 -26.58 14.32
C ALA A 18 -6.44 -25.88 13.52
N LEU A 19 -5.78 -26.60 12.63
CA LEU A 19 -5.03 -26.04 11.52
C LEU A 19 -6.06 -25.42 10.59
N ILE A 20 -6.03 -24.12 10.55
CA ILE A 20 -6.70 -23.17 9.67
C ILE A 20 -7.50 -23.85 8.56
N PRO A 21 -8.83 -24.01 8.71
CA PRO A 21 -9.65 -24.59 7.65
C PRO A 21 -9.59 -23.64 6.45
N ASN A 22 -9.24 -24.16 5.28
CA ASN A 22 -9.24 -23.49 3.97
C ASN A 22 -8.12 -22.50 3.63
N ILE A 23 -6.97 -22.52 4.27
CA ILE A 23 -5.80 -21.98 3.60
C ILE A 23 -5.27 -23.08 2.67
N ASP A 24 -5.56 -22.95 1.39
CA ASP A 24 -4.96 -23.81 0.37
C ASP A 24 -3.44 -23.58 0.38
N GLN A 25 -2.71 -24.48 1.04
CA GLN A 25 -1.26 -24.40 1.17
C GLN A 25 -0.54 -24.56 -0.18
N LYS A 26 -1.26 -24.88 -1.23
CA LYS A 26 -0.77 -25.01 -2.62
C LYS A 26 -1.37 -23.96 -3.55
N GLY A 27 -2.25 -23.09 -3.06
CA GLY A 27 -2.90 -22.09 -3.89
C GLY A 27 -1.93 -21.04 -4.43
N ASP A 28 -1.90 -20.88 -5.73
CA ASP A 28 -1.16 -19.80 -6.41
C ASP A 28 -1.82 -18.44 -6.20
N ASN A 29 -3.03 -18.40 -5.66
CA ASN A 29 -3.80 -17.18 -5.43
C ASN A 29 -3.55 -16.57 -4.04
N PRO A 30 -3.49 -15.24 -3.94
CA PRO A 30 -3.41 -14.56 -2.65
C PRO A 30 -4.66 -14.84 -1.81
N ILE A 31 -4.45 -14.92 -0.50
CA ILE A 31 -5.55 -15.20 0.44
C ILE A 31 -6.38 -13.93 0.63
N THR A 32 -7.69 -14.09 0.46
CA THR A 32 -8.69 -13.11 0.86
C THR A 32 -9.42 -13.61 2.09
N ILE A 33 -9.40 -12.84 3.16
CA ILE A 33 -10.11 -13.12 4.41
C ILE A 33 -11.22 -12.10 4.55
N ARG A 34 -12.45 -12.57 4.69
CA ARG A 34 -13.62 -11.71 4.82
C ARG A 34 -14.00 -11.55 6.29
N LEU A 35 -14.11 -10.29 6.74
CA LEU A 35 -14.77 -10.00 8.01
C LEU A 35 -16.23 -10.42 7.95
N THR A 36 -16.69 -11.06 9.01
CA THR A 36 -18.13 -11.22 9.21
C THR A 36 -18.77 -9.85 9.47
N ASP A 37 -20.06 -9.71 9.18
CA ASP A 37 -20.76 -8.44 9.47
C ASP A 37 -20.71 -8.11 10.97
N ARG A 38 -20.74 -9.13 11.83
CA ARG A 38 -20.57 -8.96 13.28
C ARG A 38 -19.21 -8.36 13.63
N GLU A 39 -18.11 -8.85 13.07
CA GLU A 39 -16.78 -8.29 13.32
C GLU A 39 -16.70 -6.84 12.84
N ARG A 40 -17.11 -6.59 11.60
CA ARG A 40 -17.13 -5.24 11.03
C ARG A 40 -17.90 -4.26 11.93
N ASP A 41 -19.12 -4.59 12.29
CA ASP A 41 -20.03 -3.68 13.00
C ASP A 41 -19.65 -3.51 14.48
N SER A 42 -19.04 -4.52 15.10
CA SER A 42 -18.56 -4.43 16.48
C SER A 42 -17.18 -3.77 16.60
N GLY A 43 -16.40 -3.68 15.51
CA GLY A 43 -15.02 -3.24 15.54
C GLY A 43 -14.05 -4.23 16.21
N LEU A 44 -14.48 -5.48 16.44
CA LEU A 44 -13.69 -6.52 17.09
C LEU A 44 -13.32 -7.60 16.07
N THR A 45 -12.04 -7.69 15.72
CA THR A 45 -11.52 -8.78 14.89
C THR A 45 -11.42 -10.06 15.70
N ASP A 46 -12.02 -11.14 15.23
CA ASP A 46 -11.89 -12.46 15.88
C ASP A 46 -10.41 -12.89 15.87
N PRO A 47 -9.91 -13.49 16.97
CA PRO A 47 -8.53 -13.98 17.03
C PRO A 47 -8.17 -14.95 15.89
N ALA A 48 -9.10 -15.79 15.45
CA ALA A 48 -8.87 -16.71 14.34
C ALA A 48 -8.76 -15.96 13.01
N THR A 49 -9.60 -14.95 12.76
CA THR A 49 -9.52 -14.06 11.61
C THR A 49 -8.18 -13.34 11.58
N LEU A 50 -7.76 -12.77 12.72
CA LEU A 50 -6.48 -12.10 12.84
C LEU A 50 -5.31 -13.05 12.56
N GLN A 51 -5.32 -14.27 13.15
CA GLN A 51 -4.27 -15.26 12.93
C GLN A 51 -4.14 -15.64 11.46
N GLN A 52 -5.24 -15.77 10.73
CA GLN A 52 -5.24 -16.05 9.30
C GLN A 52 -4.64 -14.90 8.49
N LEU A 53 -4.97 -13.65 8.84
CA LEU A 53 -4.41 -12.45 8.20
C LEU A 53 -2.89 -12.40 8.38
N LEU A 54 -2.40 -12.59 9.60
CA LEU A 54 -0.97 -12.58 9.91
C LEU A 54 -0.22 -13.70 9.20
N TYR A 55 -0.78 -14.91 9.21
CA TYR A 55 -0.19 -16.07 8.52
C TYR A 55 -0.07 -15.82 7.01
N ALA A 56 -1.15 -15.35 6.36
CA ALA A 56 -1.16 -15.06 4.94
C ALA A 56 -0.16 -13.95 4.57
N TYR A 57 -0.10 -12.89 5.37
CA TYR A 57 0.85 -11.80 5.18
C TYR A 57 2.31 -12.31 5.25
N HIS A 58 2.66 -13.06 6.28
CA HIS A 58 4.03 -13.58 6.42
C HIS A 58 4.40 -14.56 5.32
N ARG A 59 3.47 -15.40 4.86
CA ARG A 59 3.71 -16.35 3.78
C ARG A 59 3.90 -15.66 2.43
N ASP A 60 3.06 -14.68 2.12
CA ASP A 60 2.95 -14.10 0.78
C ASP A 60 3.54 -12.68 0.67
N GLY A 61 3.77 -12.00 1.80
CA GLY A 61 4.04 -10.56 1.84
C GLY A 61 2.82 -9.71 1.55
N PHE A 62 1.64 -10.34 1.52
CA PHE A 62 0.41 -9.77 1.04
C PHE A 62 -0.82 -10.53 1.53
N VAL A 63 -1.87 -9.80 1.93
CA VAL A 63 -3.18 -10.39 2.27
C VAL A 63 -4.30 -9.38 2.02
N VAL A 64 -5.47 -9.86 1.65
CA VAL A 64 -6.69 -9.05 1.45
C VAL A 64 -7.64 -9.25 2.62
N LEU A 65 -8.07 -8.15 3.23
CA LEU A 65 -9.17 -8.09 4.19
C LEU A 65 -10.41 -7.54 3.50
N ASP A 66 -11.37 -8.40 3.21
CA ASP A 66 -12.64 -8.03 2.57
C ASP A 66 -13.69 -7.61 3.62
N ASN A 67 -14.66 -6.80 3.19
CA ASN A 67 -15.78 -6.30 4.00
C ASN A 67 -15.36 -5.36 5.15
N ALA A 68 -14.27 -4.59 4.93
CA ALA A 68 -13.72 -3.72 5.98
C ALA A 68 -14.32 -2.31 5.99
N ILE A 69 -14.79 -1.82 4.83
CA ILE A 69 -15.32 -0.45 4.67
C ILE A 69 -16.71 -0.51 4.04
N PRO A 70 -17.69 0.27 4.56
CA PRO A 70 -19.00 0.39 3.95
C PRO A 70 -18.96 0.95 2.52
N ASP A 71 -19.81 0.40 1.65
CA ASP A 71 -19.87 0.75 0.23
C ASP A 71 -20.16 2.24 0.00
N GLU A 72 -21.04 2.84 0.80
CA GLU A 72 -21.42 4.25 0.66
C GLU A 72 -20.24 5.21 0.88
N LEU A 73 -19.37 4.90 1.84
CA LEU A 73 -18.16 5.69 2.10
C LEU A 73 -17.16 5.52 0.95
N THR A 74 -17.07 4.30 0.43
CA THR A 74 -16.18 3.97 -0.68
C THR A 74 -16.60 4.70 -1.95
N ASP A 75 -17.89 4.68 -2.29
CA ASP A 75 -18.44 5.38 -3.45
C ASP A 75 -18.25 6.90 -3.34
N LYS A 76 -18.54 7.46 -2.16
CA LYS A 76 -18.33 8.89 -1.89
C LYS A 76 -16.88 9.32 -2.14
N LEU A 77 -15.91 8.55 -1.66
CA LEU A 77 -14.49 8.88 -1.83
C LEU A 77 -14.03 8.64 -3.27
N TYR A 78 -14.55 7.60 -3.93
CA TYR A 78 -14.29 7.33 -5.34
C TYR A 78 -14.69 8.52 -6.22
N ASP A 79 -15.93 8.96 -6.12
CA ASP A 79 -16.45 10.09 -6.91
C ASP A 79 -15.63 11.35 -6.70
N ARG A 80 -15.24 11.60 -5.46
CA ARG A 80 -14.39 12.74 -5.11
C ARG A 80 -13.00 12.65 -5.75
N ILE A 81 -12.31 11.51 -5.65
CA ILE A 81 -10.97 11.36 -6.22
C ILE A 81 -11.01 11.37 -7.75
N VAL A 82 -12.05 10.83 -8.38
CA VAL A 82 -12.23 10.92 -9.84
C VAL A 82 -12.37 12.40 -10.26
N ALA A 83 -13.23 13.17 -9.61
CA ALA A 83 -13.38 14.59 -9.89
C ALA A 83 -12.07 15.38 -9.67
N ASP A 84 -11.35 15.10 -8.57
CA ASP A 84 -10.04 15.69 -8.29
C ASP A 84 -8.99 15.30 -9.36
N THR A 85 -9.06 14.06 -9.87
CA THR A 85 -8.18 13.58 -10.93
C THR A 85 -8.39 14.34 -12.22
N ASP A 86 -9.63 14.61 -12.62
CA ASP A 86 -9.94 15.40 -13.83
C ASP A 86 -9.35 16.83 -13.72
N ILE A 87 -9.43 17.44 -12.54
CA ILE A 87 -8.79 18.73 -12.27
C ILE A 87 -7.27 18.62 -12.36
N TYR A 88 -6.70 17.58 -11.74
CA TYR A 88 -5.25 17.36 -11.67
C TYR A 88 -4.61 17.14 -13.04
N ILE A 89 -5.27 16.40 -13.92
CA ILE A 89 -4.79 16.15 -15.29
C ILE A 89 -4.75 17.45 -16.11
N GLY A 90 -5.64 18.40 -15.83
CA GLY A 90 -5.63 19.71 -16.47
C GLY A 90 -4.51 20.65 -16.01
N LYS A 91 -3.76 20.34 -14.95
CA LYS A 91 -2.63 21.14 -14.47
C LYS A 91 -1.43 21.02 -15.42
N SER A 92 -0.47 21.94 -15.30
CA SER A 92 0.76 21.96 -16.07
C SER A 92 1.74 20.81 -15.77
N PHE A 93 1.52 20.13 -14.65
CA PHE A 93 2.35 19.01 -14.20
C PHE A 93 1.47 17.90 -13.61
N GLN A 94 1.76 16.67 -14.03
CA GLN A 94 1.15 15.46 -13.46
C GLN A 94 2.25 14.47 -13.07
N GLN A 95 2.05 13.80 -11.96
CA GLN A 95 2.92 12.71 -11.56
C GLN A 95 2.38 11.38 -12.07
N TRP A 96 2.89 10.95 -13.19
CA TRP A 96 2.65 9.63 -13.74
C TRP A 96 3.54 8.59 -13.03
N ASN A 97 2.91 7.59 -12.49
CA ASN A 97 3.61 6.52 -11.76
C ASN A 97 4.32 5.59 -12.75
N GLN A 98 5.63 5.77 -12.92
CA GLN A 98 6.48 5.14 -13.94
C GLN A 98 6.10 5.50 -15.41
N GLY A 99 5.80 6.76 -15.64
CA GLY A 99 5.61 7.33 -16.98
C GLY A 99 4.16 7.36 -17.46
N GLU A 100 3.90 8.27 -18.41
CA GLU A 100 2.55 8.53 -18.93
C GLU A 100 1.92 7.33 -19.64
N ALA A 101 2.74 6.46 -20.23
CA ALA A 101 2.25 5.26 -20.93
C ALA A 101 1.46 4.30 -20.02
N THR A 102 1.73 4.33 -18.71
CA THR A 102 0.99 3.53 -17.72
C THR A 102 -0.40 4.07 -17.44
N LYS A 103 -0.68 5.33 -17.79
CA LYS A 103 -1.89 6.07 -17.42
C LYS A 103 -2.25 5.96 -15.94
N ASN A 104 -1.25 5.66 -15.11
CA ASN A 104 -1.40 5.58 -13.66
C ASN A 104 -0.88 6.87 -13.02
N VAL A 105 -1.79 7.72 -12.58
CA VAL A 105 -1.47 9.03 -12.00
C VAL A 105 -1.56 9.00 -10.48
N SER A 106 -0.60 9.63 -9.81
CA SER A 106 -0.59 9.81 -8.37
C SER A 106 -1.36 11.07 -8.00
N VAL A 107 -2.46 10.91 -7.27
CA VAL A 107 -3.33 12.00 -6.80
C VAL A 107 -3.45 11.89 -5.30
N VAL A 108 -3.01 12.91 -4.57
CA VAL A 108 -3.21 12.94 -3.11
C VAL A 108 -4.71 13.03 -2.81
N PRO A 109 -5.27 12.17 -1.95
CA PRO A 109 -6.68 12.25 -1.58
C PRO A 109 -6.97 13.57 -0.83
N PRO A 110 -8.22 14.04 -0.76
CA PRO A 110 -8.55 15.28 -0.08
C PRO A 110 -8.20 15.20 1.41
N LEU A 111 -7.45 16.20 1.90
CA LEU A 111 -6.89 16.24 3.26
C LEU A 111 -7.67 17.13 4.23
N SER A 112 -8.80 17.71 3.83
CA SER A 112 -9.62 18.51 4.74
C SER A 112 -10.27 17.63 5.81
N ARG A 113 -10.63 18.23 6.94
CA ARG A 113 -11.23 17.54 8.09
C ARG A 113 -12.37 16.58 7.73
N ASP A 114 -13.21 16.95 6.76
CA ASP A 114 -14.40 16.17 6.39
C ASP A 114 -14.05 14.90 5.60
N TRP A 115 -12.92 14.91 4.89
CA TRP A 115 -12.45 13.81 4.07
C TRP A 115 -11.44 12.91 4.79
N LEU A 116 -10.91 13.33 5.92
CA LEU A 116 -10.09 12.47 6.78
C LEU A 116 -11.00 11.52 7.56
N MET A 117 -11.36 10.40 6.95
CA MET A 117 -12.29 9.40 7.48
C MET A 117 -11.53 8.25 8.14
N ARG A 118 -11.84 7.96 9.43
CA ARG A 118 -11.18 6.91 10.20
C ARG A 118 -11.28 5.54 9.52
N GLU A 119 -12.41 5.30 8.87
CA GLU A 119 -12.72 4.04 8.19
C GLU A 119 -11.70 3.67 7.10
N PHE A 120 -11.05 4.65 6.48
CA PHE A 120 -9.97 4.44 5.52
C PHE A 120 -8.59 4.51 6.16
N TYR A 121 -8.34 5.53 7.00
CA TYR A 121 -6.98 5.89 7.39
C TYR A 121 -6.55 5.30 8.74
N ALA A 122 -7.49 4.90 9.59
CA ALA A 122 -7.25 4.27 10.89
C ALA A 122 -8.36 3.29 11.25
N ASN A 123 -8.79 2.48 10.27
CA ASN A 123 -9.79 1.43 10.49
C ASN A 123 -9.36 0.51 11.63
N VAL A 124 -10.28 0.14 12.50
CA VAL A 124 -9.95 -0.62 13.71
C VAL A 124 -9.37 -2.01 13.41
N HIS A 125 -9.89 -2.68 12.38
CA HIS A 125 -9.40 -4.00 11.95
C HIS A 125 -8.03 -3.88 11.28
N MET A 126 -7.85 -2.83 10.46
CA MET A 126 -6.57 -2.49 9.84
C MET A 126 -5.49 -2.25 10.90
N MET A 127 -5.78 -1.39 11.88
CA MET A 127 -4.82 -1.09 12.95
C MET A 127 -4.46 -2.33 13.76
N ARG A 128 -5.43 -3.23 14.00
CA ARG A 128 -5.16 -4.49 14.68
C ARG A 128 -4.14 -5.36 13.96
N VAL A 129 -4.23 -5.46 12.63
CA VAL A 129 -3.24 -6.19 11.80
C VAL A 129 -1.88 -5.48 11.82
N ILE A 130 -1.87 -4.17 11.59
CA ILE A 130 -0.63 -3.37 11.51
C ILE A 130 0.15 -3.41 12.82
N GLU A 131 -0.52 -3.29 13.97
CA GLU A 131 0.14 -3.36 15.29
C GLU A 131 0.78 -4.72 15.57
N HIS A 132 0.18 -5.81 15.07
CA HIS A 132 0.79 -7.14 15.20
C HIS A 132 1.98 -7.36 14.29
N LEU A 133 2.03 -6.68 13.15
CA LEU A 133 3.11 -6.81 12.17
C LEU A 133 4.27 -5.84 12.44
N LEU A 134 3.97 -4.60 12.86
CA LEU A 134 4.97 -3.53 13.04
C LEU A 134 5.32 -3.25 14.51
N GLY A 135 4.62 -3.87 15.45
CA GLY A 135 4.72 -3.56 16.87
C GLY A 135 3.85 -2.37 17.29
N PRO A 136 3.94 -1.96 18.57
CA PRO A 136 3.09 -0.93 19.13
C PRO A 136 3.35 0.45 18.53
N GLN A 137 2.30 1.29 18.48
CA GLN A 137 2.38 2.68 18.04
C GLN A 137 2.91 2.86 16.61
N PRO A 138 2.42 2.11 15.60
CA PRO A 138 2.82 2.32 14.21
C PRO A 138 2.47 3.74 13.79
N GLU A 139 3.31 4.31 12.93
CA GLU A 139 3.26 5.72 12.57
C GLU A 139 2.72 5.89 11.15
N LEU A 140 1.63 6.63 11.00
CA LEU A 140 1.11 7.05 9.69
C LEU A 140 2.08 8.09 9.08
N ARG A 141 2.64 7.77 7.91
CA ARG A 141 3.67 8.59 7.28
C ARG A 141 3.33 9.06 5.87
N PHE A 142 2.39 8.39 5.21
CA PHE A 142 2.10 8.69 3.81
C PHE A 142 0.64 8.39 3.45
N LEU A 143 0.06 9.26 2.64
CA LEU A 143 -1.26 9.11 2.00
C LEU A 143 -1.17 9.48 0.53
N ASN A 144 -1.64 8.60 -0.33
CA ASN A 144 -1.78 8.85 -1.76
C ASN A 144 -2.95 8.06 -2.34
N SER A 145 -3.31 8.36 -3.57
CA SER A 145 -4.09 7.45 -4.41
C SER A 145 -3.42 7.24 -5.75
N ASN A 146 -3.43 6.00 -6.22
CA ASN A 146 -3.01 5.61 -7.55
C ASN A 146 -4.25 5.46 -8.42
N VAL A 147 -4.42 6.37 -9.37
CA VAL A 147 -5.57 6.39 -10.28
C VAL A 147 -5.12 5.88 -11.64
N ALA A 148 -5.47 4.64 -11.95
CA ALA A 148 -5.20 4.08 -13.28
C ALA A 148 -6.35 4.44 -14.23
N LEU A 149 -6.04 5.32 -15.18
CA LEU A 149 -6.97 5.78 -16.20
C LEU A 149 -7.09 4.76 -17.33
N PRO A 150 -8.21 4.72 -18.06
CA PRO A 150 -8.35 3.94 -19.28
C PRO A 150 -7.32 4.31 -20.35
N GLY A 151 -7.04 3.38 -21.25
CA GLY A 151 -6.20 3.63 -22.43
C GLY A 151 -4.70 3.55 -22.18
N ALA A 152 -4.26 2.91 -21.10
CA ALA A 152 -2.85 2.63 -20.86
C ALA A 152 -2.24 1.77 -21.98
N THR A 153 -1.09 2.18 -22.50
CA THR A 153 -0.29 1.46 -23.51
C THR A 153 0.90 0.73 -22.91
N GLY A 154 1.18 0.96 -21.63
CA GLY A 154 2.28 0.35 -20.89
C GLY A 154 1.87 -0.08 -19.48
N ARG A 155 2.71 -0.91 -18.88
CA ARG A 155 2.64 -1.33 -17.48
C ARG A 155 3.82 -0.77 -16.69
N GLN A 156 3.76 -0.83 -15.36
CA GLN A 156 4.94 -0.57 -14.55
C GLN A 156 5.97 -1.71 -14.66
N ALA A 157 7.25 -1.38 -14.52
CA ALA A 157 8.27 -2.37 -14.22
C ALA A 157 7.97 -3.07 -12.91
N VAL A 158 8.36 -4.34 -12.78
CA VAL A 158 8.34 -5.03 -11.50
C VAL A 158 9.34 -4.34 -10.57
N HIS A 159 8.86 -3.91 -9.42
CA HIS A 159 9.66 -3.16 -8.45
C HIS A 159 9.27 -3.49 -7.02
N SER A 160 10.12 -3.12 -6.09
CA SER A 160 9.84 -2.99 -4.68
C SER A 160 9.74 -1.49 -4.36
N ASP A 161 8.92 -1.10 -3.38
CA ASP A 161 8.84 0.30 -2.95
C ASP A 161 10.10 0.76 -2.21
N VAL A 162 10.97 -0.18 -1.84
CA VAL A 162 12.21 0.06 -1.11
C VAL A 162 13.40 -0.05 -2.04
N ASN A 163 14.16 1.03 -2.19
CA ASN A 163 15.36 1.12 -3.03
C ASN A 163 16.65 1.42 -2.26
N HIS A 164 16.62 1.30 -0.95
CA HIS A 164 17.74 1.48 -0.01
C HIS A 164 17.94 0.23 0.84
N ALA A 165 18.97 0.16 1.66
CA ALA A 165 19.17 -0.93 2.61
C ALA A 165 18.01 -0.98 3.61
N PHE A 166 17.45 -2.14 3.83
CA PHE A 166 16.29 -2.37 4.70
C PHE A 166 16.47 -3.60 5.60
N PRO A 167 15.80 -3.64 6.76
CA PRO A 167 15.85 -4.79 7.64
C PRO A 167 15.09 -6.00 7.03
N PRO A 168 15.46 -7.24 7.39
CA PRO A 168 14.82 -8.45 6.88
C PRO A 168 13.44 -8.75 7.50
N ILE A 169 12.93 -7.86 8.33
CA ILE A 169 11.62 -7.96 8.99
C ILE A 169 10.69 -6.82 8.51
N PRO A 170 9.37 -6.94 8.64
CA PRO A 170 8.45 -5.86 8.30
C PRO A 170 8.77 -4.60 9.11
N PHE A 171 8.99 -3.49 8.42
CA PHE A 171 9.25 -2.18 9.01
C PHE A 171 8.30 -1.10 8.51
N GLY A 172 7.61 -1.40 7.43
CA GLY A 172 6.57 -0.57 6.83
C GLY A 172 5.59 -1.41 6.02
N ILE A 173 4.35 -1.00 6.03
CA ILE A 173 3.23 -1.66 5.34
C ILE A 173 2.48 -0.62 4.54
N VAL A 174 2.24 -0.92 3.27
CA VAL A 174 1.27 -0.21 2.46
C VAL A 174 -0.09 -0.88 2.62
N VAL A 175 -1.08 -0.13 3.07
CA VAL A 175 -2.48 -0.54 3.01
C VAL A 175 -3.08 0.04 1.73
N ASN A 176 -3.34 -0.82 0.76
CA ASN A 176 -4.01 -0.44 -0.46
C ASN A 176 -5.51 -0.70 -0.33
N THR A 177 -6.32 0.33 -0.58
CA THR A 177 -7.78 0.20 -0.56
C THR A 177 -8.35 0.53 -1.93
N TYR A 178 -8.96 -0.45 -2.60
CA TYR A 178 -9.63 -0.23 -3.86
C TYR A 178 -11.03 0.35 -3.64
N LEU A 179 -11.33 1.45 -4.34
CA LEU A 179 -12.62 2.13 -4.20
C LEU A 179 -13.69 1.62 -5.17
N GLN A 180 -13.38 0.59 -5.94
CA GLN A 180 -14.28 -0.17 -6.82
C GLN A 180 -13.84 -1.62 -6.90
N ASP A 181 -14.70 -2.49 -7.40
CA ASP A 181 -14.29 -3.86 -7.73
C ASP A 181 -13.15 -3.84 -8.73
N SER A 182 -12.09 -4.59 -8.44
CA SER A 182 -10.85 -4.56 -9.21
C SER A 182 -10.37 -5.96 -9.55
N GLY A 183 -9.86 -6.09 -10.78
CA GLY A 183 -9.35 -7.33 -11.32
C GLY A 183 -8.38 -7.07 -12.49
N PRO A 184 -7.93 -8.11 -13.18
CA PRO A 184 -7.03 -7.98 -14.33
C PRO A 184 -7.57 -7.05 -15.43
N GLU A 185 -8.89 -6.98 -15.57
CA GLU A 185 -9.58 -6.18 -16.57
C GLU A 185 -9.45 -4.67 -16.38
N ASN A 186 -9.32 -4.20 -15.14
CA ASN A 186 -9.19 -2.77 -14.83
C ASN A 186 -7.87 -2.39 -14.15
N GLY A 187 -6.84 -3.25 -14.32
CA GLY A 187 -5.49 -2.90 -13.93
C GLY A 187 -5.19 -3.06 -12.44
N VAL A 188 -5.75 -4.10 -11.79
CA VAL A 188 -5.32 -4.46 -10.44
C VAL A 188 -3.82 -4.76 -10.43
N THR A 189 -3.17 -4.44 -9.32
CA THR A 189 -1.71 -4.61 -9.16
C THR A 189 -1.31 -6.08 -9.30
N GLU A 190 -0.28 -6.35 -10.09
CA GLU A 190 0.40 -7.64 -10.15
C GLU A 190 1.29 -7.81 -8.92
N ILE A 191 1.18 -8.96 -8.25
CA ILE A 191 1.84 -9.28 -6.99
C ILE A 191 2.73 -10.51 -7.16
N TRP A 192 3.96 -10.43 -6.67
CA TRP A 192 4.96 -11.49 -6.66
C TRP A 192 5.08 -12.08 -5.26
N CYS A 193 4.11 -12.91 -4.88
CA CYS A 193 3.99 -13.46 -3.55
C CYS A 193 5.28 -14.18 -3.10
N GLY A 194 5.72 -13.91 -1.85
CA GLY A 194 6.92 -14.49 -1.24
C GLY A 194 8.22 -13.77 -1.60
N SER A 195 8.23 -12.80 -2.53
CA SER A 195 9.45 -12.08 -2.89
C SER A 195 9.97 -11.15 -1.78
N HIS A 196 9.14 -10.76 -0.82
CA HIS A 196 9.51 -9.89 0.30
C HIS A 196 10.52 -10.52 1.27
N ASP A 197 10.56 -11.85 1.35
CA ASP A 197 11.40 -12.60 2.27
C ASP A 197 12.58 -13.27 1.57
N ALA A 198 12.46 -13.52 0.25
CA ALA A 198 13.45 -14.26 -0.52
C ALA A 198 14.59 -13.39 -1.07
N TYR A 199 14.39 -12.06 -1.18
CA TYR A 199 15.26 -11.17 -1.92
C TYR A 199 15.52 -9.86 -1.18
N GLY A 200 16.66 -9.24 -1.50
CA GLY A 200 17.11 -7.98 -0.96
C GLY A 200 17.29 -6.90 -2.02
N ARG A 201 18.23 -6.02 -1.80
CA ARG A 201 18.58 -4.93 -2.72
C ARG A 201 19.41 -5.40 -3.91
N ASP A 202 20.14 -6.50 -3.77
CA ASP A 202 21.06 -7.00 -4.81
C ASP A 202 20.34 -7.45 -6.08
N GLU A 203 19.04 -7.72 -5.99
CA GLU A 203 18.18 -8.06 -7.12
C GLU A 203 17.68 -6.83 -7.89
N GLN A 204 17.91 -5.64 -7.36
CA GLN A 204 17.49 -4.40 -8.00
C GLN A 204 18.51 -3.91 -9.03
N GLN A 205 18.02 -3.11 -9.98
CA GLN A 205 18.87 -2.46 -10.97
C GLN A 205 19.60 -1.28 -10.32
N VAL A 206 20.91 -1.39 -10.16
CA VAL A 206 21.77 -0.44 -9.41
C VAL A 206 21.67 1.01 -9.91
N GLN A 207 21.30 1.24 -11.17
CA GLN A 207 21.23 2.56 -11.77
C GLN A 207 19.82 3.17 -11.76
N LYS A 208 18.84 2.51 -11.16
CA LYS A 208 17.45 2.98 -11.15
C LYS A 208 17.02 3.33 -9.72
N GLU A 209 16.59 4.58 -9.56
CA GLU A 209 16.14 5.12 -8.27
C GLU A 209 14.81 4.55 -7.76
N SER A 210 14.19 3.62 -8.48
CA SER A 210 12.80 3.19 -8.28
C SER A 210 12.63 1.75 -7.78
N GLY A 211 13.69 1.11 -7.30
CA GLY A 211 13.60 -0.27 -6.81
C GLY A 211 13.28 -1.32 -7.87
N TRP A 212 13.55 -1.05 -9.15
CA TRP A 212 13.26 -1.95 -10.27
C TRP A 212 14.07 -3.23 -10.17
N ILE A 213 13.39 -4.35 -10.38
CA ILE A 213 13.99 -5.68 -10.27
C ILE A 213 14.66 -6.07 -11.59
N ARG A 214 15.82 -6.72 -11.50
CA ARG A 214 16.53 -7.24 -12.68
C ARG A 214 15.75 -8.37 -13.35
N LYS A 215 15.75 -8.40 -14.70
CA LYS A 215 14.96 -9.33 -15.51
C LYS A 215 15.25 -10.80 -15.13
N GLU A 216 16.52 -11.16 -14.95
CA GLU A 216 16.93 -12.50 -14.55
C GLU A 216 16.39 -12.94 -13.18
N CYS A 217 16.25 -12.00 -12.24
CA CYS A 217 15.68 -12.27 -10.92
C CYS A 217 14.16 -12.48 -11.01
N ILE A 218 13.48 -11.68 -11.84
CA ILE A 218 12.05 -11.86 -12.14
C ILE A 218 11.80 -13.23 -12.75
N GLN A 219 12.62 -13.65 -13.74
CA GLN A 219 12.51 -14.94 -14.38
C GLN A 219 12.81 -16.12 -13.43
N ALA A 220 13.75 -15.94 -12.50
CA ALA A 220 14.06 -16.94 -11.48
C ALA A 220 12.87 -17.10 -10.51
N GLN A 221 12.30 -16.01 -10.03
CA GLN A 221 11.13 -16.04 -9.15
C GLN A 221 9.91 -16.66 -9.84
N ALA A 222 9.68 -16.36 -11.13
CA ALA A 222 8.58 -16.93 -11.90
C ALA A 222 8.62 -18.47 -12.02
N LYS A 223 9.82 -19.07 -11.94
CA LYS A 223 9.98 -20.53 -11.90
C LYS A 223 9.59 -21.12 -10.54
N VAL A 224 9.73 -20.35 -9.46
CA VAL A 224 9.34 -20.76 -8.11
C VAL A 224 7.84 -20.51 -7.92
N ARG A 225 7.38 -19.29 -8.19
CA ARG A 225 5.97 -18.89 -8.08
C ARG A 225 5.67 -17.78 -9.07
N LYS A 226 4.69 -18.00 -9.93
CA LYS A 226 4.24 -16.99 -10.91
C LYS A 226 3.57 -15.81 -10.20
N PRO A 227 3.62 -14.60 -10.79
CA PRO A 227 2.87 -13.47 -10.28
C PRO A 227 1.37 -13.67 -10.42
N VAL A 228 0.61 -12.97 -9.61
CA VAL A 228 -0.84 -13.03 -9.60
C VAL A 228 -1.44 -11.62 -9.67
N GLN A 229 -2.61 -11.50 -10.29
CA GLN A 229 -3.45 -10.32 -10.23
C GLN A 229 -4.73 -10.68 -9.48
N PRO A 230 -4.87 -10.32 -8.19
CA PRO A 230 -6.01 -10.73 -7.39
C PRO A 230 -7.30 -10.05 -7.86
N ARG A 231 -8.45 -10.71 -7.65
CA ARG A 231 -9.74 -10.03 -7.69
C ARG A 231 -10.05 -9.48 -6.32
N VAL A 232 -10.30 -8.18 -6.25
CA VAL A 232 -10.49 -7.44 -5.01
C VAL A 232 -11.83 -6.72 -5.06
N ARG A 233 -12.65 -6.93 -4.05
CA ARG A 233 -13.94 -6.25 -3.94
C ARG A 233 -13.73 -4.81 -3.46
N LYS A 234 -14.66 -3.93 -3.84
CA LYS A 234 -14.77 -2.56 -3.34
C LYS A 234 -14.76 -2.54 -1.81
N GLY A 235 -14.02 -1.61 -1.23
CA GLY A 235 -13.91 -1.47 0.23
C GLY A 235 -13.01 -2.50 0.92
N SER A 236 -12.38 -3.40 0.18
CA SER A 236 -11.35 -4.29 0.74
C SER A 236 -10.05 -3.55 0.99
N MET A 237 -9.33 -3.96 2.03
CA MET A 237 -8.00 -3.48 2.39
C MET A 237 -6.96 -4.55 2.09
N LEU A 238 -5.90 -4.17 1.38
CA LEU A 238 -4.77 -5.03 1.09
C LEU A 238 -3.59 -4.60 1.94
N PHE A 239 -3.07 -5.51 2.72
CA PHE A 239 -1.82 -5.30 3.45
C PHE A 239 -0.67 -5.82 2.61
N ARG A 240 0.25 -4.97 2.24
CA ARG A 240 1.40 -5.30 1.41
C ARG A 240 2.69 -4.84 2.10
N ASP A 241 3.63 -5.76 2.20
CA ASP A 241 4.99 -5.45 2.64
C ASP A 241 5.68 -4.51 1.64
N LEU A 242 6.36 -3.47 2.11
CA LEU A 242 7.09 -2.54 1.24
C LEU A 242 8.17 -3.21 0.39
N ARG A 243 8.70 -4.35 0.86
CA ARG A 243 9.73 -5.14 0.18
C ARG A 243 9.18 -6.04 -0.93
N LEU A 244 7.86 -6.27 -0.95
CA LEU A 244 7.21 -7.18 -1.90
C LEU A 244 7.28 -6.64 -3.32
N TRP A 245 7.74 -7.47 -4.25
CA TRP A 245 7.75 -7.12 -5.68
C TRP A 245 6.34 -7.05 -6.24
N HIS A 246 6.09 -6.01 -6.99
CA HIS A 246 4.78 -5.76 -7.58
C HIS A 246 4.89 -4.87 -8.83
N ALA A 247 3.80 -4.73 -9.57
CA ALA A 247 3.70 -3.81 -10.69
C ALA A 247 2.26 -3.36 -10.93
N GLY A 248 2.07 -2.07 -11.20
CA GLY A 248 0.80 -1.54 -11.69
C GLY A 248 0.55 -2.04 -13.11
N MET A 249 -0.65 -2.58 -13.34
CA MET A 249 -1.06 -3.12 -14.62
C MET A 249 -1.96 -2.13 -15.38
N PRO A 250 -2.00 -2.23 -16.73
CA PRO A 250 -2.82 -1.33 -17.54
C PRO A 250 -4.31 -1.48 -17.20
N ASN A 251 -4.98 -0.36 -17.06
CA ASN A 251 -6.45 -0.34 -17.00
C ASN A 251 -7.01 -0.46 -18.41
N ARG A 252 -7.66 -1.59 -18.70
CA ARG A 252 -8.34 -1.90 -19.97
C ARG A 252 -9.85 -1.70 -19.88
N GLY A 253 -10.35 -1.26 -18.72
CA GLY A 253 -11.74 -0.91 -18.51
C GLY A 253 -12.08 0.48 -19.04
N GLU A 254 -13.32 0.89 -18.85
CA GLU A 254 -13.85 2.19 -19.32
C GLU A 254 -13.79 3.28 -18.24
N LYS A 255 -13.65 2.90 -16.98
CA LYS A 255 -13.64 3.82 -15.82
C LYS A 255 -12.27 3.85 -15.15
N ALA A 256 -11.97 4.97 -14.51
CA ALA A 256 -10.77 5.08 -13.67
C ALA A 256 -10.78 4.02 -12.55
N ARG A 257 -9.65 3.38 -12.31
CA ARG A 257 -9.45 2.50 -11.18
C ARG A 257 -8.70 3.28 -10.08
N VAL A 258 -9.38 3.57 -8.99
CA VAL A 258 -8.86 4.31 -7.86
C VAL A 258 -8.44 3.36 -6.75
N MET A 259 -7.20 3.50 -6.29
CA MET A 259 -6.64 2.73 -5.18
C MET A 259 -5.92 3.68 -4.23
N LEU A 260 -6.35 3.72 -2.97
CA LEU A 260 -5.59 4.42 -1.93
C LEU A 260 -4.30 3.67 -1.62
N ALA A 261 -3.27 4.40 -1.25
CA ALA A 261 -2.03 3.89 -0.69
C ALA A 261 -1.77 4.64 0.62
N ILE A 262 -1.76 3.89 1.71
CA ILE A 262 -1.62 4.42 3.07
C ILE A 262 -0.46 3.69 3.72
N ASP A 263 0.62 4.43 4.06
CA ASP A 263 1.81 3.79 4.58
C ASP A 263 1.96 4.01 6.08
N TYR A 264 2.03 2.89 6.78
CA TYR A 264 2.36 2.82 8.19
C TYR A 264 3.77 2.25 8.38
N PHE A 265 4.53 2.88 9.26
CA PHE A 265 5.88 2.44 9.62
C PHE A 265 5.97 2.04 11.09
N ALA A 266 6.82 1.06 11.38
CA ALA A 266 7.16 0.71 12.74
C ALA A 266 7.82 1.91 13.45
N ALA A 267 7.42 2.19 14.67
CA ALA A 267 7.97 3.31 15.45
C ALA A 267 9.50 3.20 15.65
N TRP A 268 10.03 1.97 15.76
CA TRP A 268 11.47 1.72 15.90
C TRP A 268 12.27 2.03 14.64
N TYR A 269 11.63 2.00 13.44
CA TYR A 269 12.30 2.29 12.17
C TYR A 269 12.62 3.77 11.99
N LYS A 270 11.88 4.66 12.64
CA LYS A 270 12.07 6.12 12.60
C LYS A 270 12.07 6.68 11.18
N CYS A 271 11.09 6.31 10.40
CA CYS A 271 10.90 6.81 9.04
C CYS A 271 10.96 8.35 9.01
N PRO A 272 11.76 8.97 8.14
CA PRO A 272 11.90 10.43 8.09
C PRO A 272 10.73 11.15 7.41
N MET A 273 9.88 10.44 6.67
CA MET A 273 8.73 11.05 6.01
C MET A 273 7.81 11.76 6.99
N ARG A 274 7.21 12.86 6.54
CA ARG A 274 6.22 13.64 7.27
C ARG A 274 4.96 13.81 6.43
N LEU A 275 3.86 13.35 6.98
CA LEU A 275 2.54 13.60 6.39
C LEU A 275 2.04 14.97 6.85
N LYS A 276 1.79 15.88 5.89
CA LYS A 276 1.20 17.20 6.19
C LYS A 276 -0.30 17.11 6.24
N LEU A 277 -0.88 17.51 7.38
CA LEU A 277 -2.32 17.60 7.57
C LEU A 277 -2.70 18.99 8.13
N PRO A 278 -3.90 19.50 7.83
CA PRO A 278 -4.34 20.80 8.34
C PRO A 278 -4.57 20.74 9.86
N SER A 279 -4.13 21.77 10.58
CA SER A 279 -4.32 21.89 12.04
C SER A 279 -5.80 21.80 12.44
N SER A 280 -6.72 22.18 11.57
CA SER A 280 -8.17 22.04 11.77
C SER A 280 -8.65 20.59 11.92
N ALA A 281 -7.89 19.62 11.40
CA ALA A 281 -8.19 18.20 11.51
C ALA A 281 -7.54 17.52 12.73
N LYS A 282 -6.64 18.20 13.45
CA LYS A 282 -5.80 17.62 14.50
C LYS A 282 -6.62 16.86 15.54
N SER A 283 -7.61 17.48 16.16
CA SER A 283 -8.44 16.85 17.20
C SER A 283 -9.18 15.60 16.70
N LYS A 284 -9.60 15.60 15.42
CA LYS A 284 -10.25 14.46 14.80
C LYS A 284 -9.27 13.30 14.64
N VAL A 285 -8.08 13.55 14.11
CA VAL A 285 -7.06 12.50 13.87
C VAL A 285 -6.53 11.95 15.21
N GLU A 286 -6.28 12.81 16.20
CA GLU A 286 -5.88 12.39 17.55
C GLU A 286 -6.93 11.50 18.23
N SER A 287 -8.22 11.73 17.95
CA SER A 287 -9.31 10.88 18.49
C SER A 287 -9.33 9.47 17.92
N TRP A 288 -8.59 9.18 16.85
CA TRP A 288 -8.46 7.83 16.29
C TRP A 288 -7.61 6.90 17.15
N GLY A 289 -6.78 7.46 18.05
CA GLY A 289 -5.92 6.68 18.93
C GLY A 289 -4.64 6.16 18.25
N ILE A 290 -4.29 6.68 17.06
CA ILE A 290 -3.04 6.35 16.37
C ILE A 290 -1.90 7.28 16.78
N SER A 291 -0.65 6.86 16.52
CA SER A 291 0.51 7.73 16.67
C SER A 291 0.47 8.87 15.65
N THR A 292 0.60 10.11 16.13
CA THR A 292 0.68 11.32 15.27
C THR A 292 2.11 11.84 15.10
N VAL A 293 3.11 11.10 15.56
CA VAL A 293 4.54 11.47 15.46
C VAL A 293 4.97 11.72 14.01
N GLY A 294 4.39 10.98 13.06
CA GLY A 294 4.64 11.14 11.62
C GLY A 294 3.96 12.33 10.97
N ILE A 295 3.10 13.05 11.69
CA ILE A 295 2.25 14.10 11.14
C ILE A 295 2.84 15.48 11.44
N GLU A 296 2.92 16.31 10.41
CA GLU A 296 3.21 17.74 10.49
C GLU A 296 1.89 18.52 10.36
N TRP A 297 1.53 19.25 11.40
CA TRP A 297 0.31 20.06 11.40
C TRP A 297 0.57 21.43 10.77
N VAL A 298 -0.21 21.77 9.74
CA VAL A 298 -0.07 23.00 8.96
C VAL A 298 -1.30 23.87 9.19
N ASP A 299 -1.08 25.15 9.48
CA ASP A 299 -2.18 26.09 9.60
C ASP A 299 -2.73 26.49 8.23
N GLY A 300 -4.06 26.61 8.16
CA GLY A 300 -4.76 26.91 6.91
C GLY A 300 -5.20 25.67 6.14
N GLU A 301 -5.65 25.91 4.92
CA GLU A 301 -6.05 24.85 3.99
C GLU A 301 -4.83 24.32 3.21
N ILE A 302 -4.86 23.02 2.92
CA ILE A 302 -3.86 22.37 2.07
C ILE A 302 -4.50 22.11 0.72
N ASP A 303 -3.96 22.69 -0.35
CA ASP A 303 -4.27 22.23 -1.70
C ASP A 303 -3.64 20.85 -1.91
N HIS A 304 -4.43 19.79 -1.75
CA HIS A 304 -3.96 18.42 -1.88
C HIS A 304 -3.55 18.06 -3.32
N LEU A 305 -4.02 18.80 -4.32
CA LEU A 305 -3.66 18.62 -5.72
C LEU A 305 -2.36 19.34 -6.12
N ASP A 306 -1.76 20.10 -5.21
CA ASP A 306 -0.45 20.75 -5.41
C ASP A 306 0.62 20.20 -4.46
N GLN A 307 0.33 19.08 -3.79
CA GLN A 307 1.31 18.46 -2.90
C GLN A 307 2.36 17.68 -3.70
N PRO A 308 3.66 17.94 -3.45
CA PRO A 308 4.70 17.12 -4.03
C PRO A 308 4.66 15.72 -3.41
N PHE A 309 4.77 14.72 -4.27
CA PHE A 309 4.86 13.32 -3.89
C PHE A 309 6.32 12.95 -3.62
N PHE A 310 6.68 12.69 -2.38
CA PHE A 310 8.02 12.24 -2.01
C PHE A 310 7.95 10.97 -1.17
N LEU A 311 8.55 9.92 -1.67
CA LEU A 311 8.83 8.71 -0.91
C LEU A 311 10.26 8.80 -0.36
N ASN A 312 10.38 9.33 0.84
CA ASN A 312 11.66 9.49 1.51
C ASN A 312 11.72 8.62 2.76
N MET A 313 11.87 7.32 2.55
CA MET A 313 11.75 6.30 3.60
C MET A 313 13.04 6.08 4.39
N THR A 314 14.16 6.67 3.96
CA THR A 314 15.48 6.45 4.57
C THR A 314 16.10 7.76 5.03
N GLN A 315 16.94 7.66 6.05
CA GLN A 315 17.80 8.78 6.50
C GLN A 315 19.10 8.88 5.69
N ASP A 316 19.31 8.03 4.69
CA ASP A 316 20.49 8.09 3.82
C ASP A 316 20.50 9.42 3.05
N PRO A 317 21.55 10.26 3.23
CA PRO A 317 21.62 11.57 2.59
C PRO A 317 21.66 11.48 1.06
N GLU A 318 22.18 10.40 0.48
CA GLU A 318 22.27 10.20 -0.97
C GLU A 318 20.89 9.90 -1.58
N MET A 319 20.01 9.30 -0.77
CA MET A 319 18.62 8.99 -1.16
C MET A 319 17.63 10.08 -0.74
N TYR A 320 18.12 11.10 -0.01
CA TYR A 320 17.27 12.14 0.57
C TYR A 320 16.90 13.22 -0.46
N ILE A 321 15.70 13.17 -1.00
CA ILE A 321 15.12 14.29 -1.74
C ILE A 321 14.66 15.34 -0.73
N LYS A 322 15.43 16.41 -0.57
CA LYS A 322 15.06 17.49 0.36
C LYS A 322 13.73 18.09 -0.08
N GLN A 323 12.77 18.17 0.82
CA GLN A 323 11.52 18.92 0.64
C GLN A 323 11.79 20.43 0.66
N THR A 324 12.73 20.89 -0.14
CA THR A 324 13.05 22.30 -0.36
C THR A 324 12.44 22.72 -1.72
N PRO A 325 12.14 24.01 -1.95
CA PRO A 325 11.66 24.47 -3.26
C PRO A 325 12.53 23.97 -4.41
N LYS A 326 13.86 23.96 -4.22
CA LYS A 326 14.79 23.43 -5.23
C LYS A 326 14.68 21.90 -5.39
N GLY A 327 14.53 21.15 -4.31
CA GLY A 327 14.32 19.70 -4.36
C GLY A 327 13.01 19.32 -5.06
N VAL A 328 11.96 20.10 -4.84
CA VAL A 328 10.67 19.98 -5.55
C VAL A 328 10.84 20.26 -7.05
N GLU A 329 11.58 21.31 -7.40
CA GLU A 329 11.88 21.68 -8.79
C GLU A 329 12.75 20.61 -9.48
N ASP A 330 13.81 20.15 -8.83
CA ASP A 330 14.67 19.07 -9.32
C ASP A 330 13.88 17.77 -9.52
N TRP A 331 12.99 17.45 -8.60
CA TRP A 331 12.10 16.29 -8.70
C TRP A 331 11.09 16.44 -9.84
N ARG A 332 10.43 17.61 -9.96
CA ARG A 332 9.54 17.91 -11.09
C ARG A 332 10.27 17.79 -12.42
N ALA A 333 11.50 18.30 -12.50
CA ALA A 333 12.34 18.18 -13.69
C ALA A 333 12.71 16.73 -14.03
N ARG A 334 12.88 15.87 -13.01
CA ARG A 334 13.12 14.43 -13.20
C ARG A 334 11.85 13.69 -13.62
N ALA A 335 10.69 14.06 -13.09
CA ALA A 335 9.40 13.44 -13.40
C ALA A 335 8.84 13.85 -14.79
N THR A 336 9.31 14.95 -15.40
CA THR A 336 8.83 15.46 -16.68
C THR A 336 9.60 14.95 -17.91
N GLY A 337 10.00 13.69 -17.95
CA GLY A 337 10.28 13.06 -19.23
C GLY A 337 11.70 13.15 -19.77
N LYS A 338 12.69 13.35 -18.91
CA LYS A 338 14.10 13.16 -19.29
C LYS A 338 14.63 11.74 -19.04
N TYR A 339 13.81 10.85 -18.48
CA TYR A 339 14.19 9.49 -18.17
C TYR A 339 13.47 8.48 -19.07
N GLU A 340 14.09 7.33 -19.32
CA GLU A 340 13.49 6.19 -20.05
C GLU A 340 12.16 5.69 -19.50
N PHE A 341 11.79 6.12 -18.29
CA PHE A 341 10.51 5.85 -17.62
C PHE A 341 9.28 6.27 -18.43
N ASP A 342 9.39 7.32 -19.26
CA ASP A 342 8.24 7.87 -19.98
C ASP A 342 7.70 6.95 -21.06
N LYS A 343 8.48 5.96 -21.46
CA LYS A 343 8.06 5.03 -22.51
C LYS A 343 7.22 3.87 -21.96
N GLY A 344 7.25 3.62 -20.63
CA GLY A 344 6.60 2.46 -20.04
C GLY A 344 7.13 1.13 -20.59
N ILE A 345 6.75 0.05 -19.95
CA ILE A 345 6.92 -1.28 -20.52
C ILE A 345 5.68 -1.58 -21.35
N PRO A 346 5.79 -2.03 -22.63
CA PRO A 346 4.62 -2.41 -23.41
C PRO A 346 3.71 -3.37 -22.64
N SER A 347 2.41 -3.16 -22.72
CA SER A 347 1.39 -3.85 -21.92
C SER A 347 1.28 -5.36 -22.20
N ASP A 348 1.80 -5.79 -23.37
CA ASP A 348 1.85 -7.18 -23.84
C ASP A 348 3.14 -7.91 -23.45
N GLN A 349 4.14 -7.20 -22.92
CA GLN A 349 5.37 -7.84 -22.47
C GLN A 349 5.21 -8.49 -21.10
N ASN A 350 5.15 -9.79 -21.10
CA ASN A 350 5.32 -10.62 -19.90
C ASN A 350 6.82 -10.76 -19.62
N TRP A 351 7.37 -9.88 -18.82
CA TRP A 351 8.80 -9.81 -18.50
C TRP A 351 9.38 -11.08 -17.88
N TRP A 352 8.53 -11.94 -17.37
CA TRP A 352 8.87 -13.18 -16.70
C TRP A 352 8.77 -14.42 -17.61
N THR A 353 8.22 -14.31 -18.82
CA THR A 353 8.31 -15.41 -19.78
C THR A 353 9.68 -15.43 -20.42
N PRO A 354 10.38 -16.58 -20.50
CA PRO A 354 11.56 -16.73 -21.34
C PRO A 354 11.22 -16.40 -22.80
N GLU A 355 12.15 -15.77 -23.51
CA GLU A 355 12.06 -15.59 -24.96
C GLU A 355 12.03 -16.95 -25.64
#